data_f22cbdd0d25b2cd266fb84dfe217e366
#
_entry.id   f22cbdd0d25b2cd266fb84dfe217e366
#
_cell.length_a   1.000
_cell.length_b   1.000
_cell.length_c   1.000
_cell.angle_alpha   90.00
_cell.angle_beta   90.00
_cell.angle_gamma   90.00
#
_symmetry.space_group_name_H-M   'P 1'
#
loop_
_entity.id
_entity.type
_entity.pdbx_description
1 polymer ?
#
loop_
_entity_poly.entity_id
_entity_poly.type
_entity_poly.pdbx_seq_one_letter_code
_entity_poly.pdbx_strand_id
1 'polypeptide(L)'
;MALLLARSTQIDVATAGTEVNVRTAVTRVRYALFVADPDNAGALFLGNNVASLGTVSSTTGIQLNPGDMVEIQADGADLIDLSSFWVDSATNGDDLHVFWLTE
;
A
#
# COMPACT_ATOMS: atom_id res chain seq x y z
N MET A 1 14.12 19.79 16.32
CA MET A 1 12.97 18.88 16.22
C MET A 1 12.34 19.02 14.84
N ALA A 2 12.24 17.94 14.10
CA ALA A 2 11.56 17.95 12.82
C ALA A 2 10.04 17.83 13.02
N LEU A 3 9.27 18.51 12.17
CA LEU A 3 7.82 18.33 12.12
C LEU A 3 7.50 17.24 11.11
N LEU A 4 6.66 16.29 11.50
CA LEU A 4 6.13 15.30 10.58
C LEU A 4 4.88 15.85 9.93
N LEU A 5 4.81 15.71 8.62
CA LEU A 5 3.68 16.17 7.84
C LEU A 5 2.83 14.99 7.40
N ALA A 6 1.52 15.13 7.54
CA ALA A 6 0.57 14.11 7.13
C ALA A 6 0.28 14.23 5.64
N ARG A 7 0.21 13.08 4.98
CA ARG A 7 -0.15 12.94 3.56
C ARG A 7 -1.10 11.78 3.41
N SER A 8 -1.93 11.82 2.40
CA SER A 8 -2.81 10.69 2.06
C SER A 8 -3.07 10.61 0.58
N THR A 9 -3.37 9.42 0.11
CA THR A 9 -3.77 9.19 -1.28
C THR A 9 -4.68 7.97 -1.35
N GLN A 10 -5.37 7.83 -2.46
CA GLN A 10 -6.20 6.68 -2.77
C GLN A 10 -5.68 6.01 -4.03
N ILE A 11 -5.52 4.71 -3.98
CA ILE A 11 -5.03 3.90 -5.09
C ILE A 11 -6.20 3.07 -5.61
N ASP A 12 -6.58 3.26 -6.87
CA ASP A 12 -7.60 2.46 -7.54
C ASP A 12 -6.93 1.31 -8.30
N VAL A 13 -7.31 0.07 -7.98
CA VAL A 13 -6.89 -1.10 -8.75
C VAL A 13 -7.96 -1.33 -9.83
N ALA A 14 -7.82 -0.64 -10.95
CA ALA A 14 -8.83 -0.63 -12.01
C ALA A 14 -9.07 -2.03 -12.59
N THR A 15 -8.02 -2.85 -12.70
CA THR A 15 -8.09 -4.19 -13.29
C THR A 15 -7.53 -5.21 -12.32
N ALA A 16 -8.38 -6.12 -11.85
CA ALA A 16 -7.95 -7.25 -11.02
C ALA A 16 -6.92 -8.09 -11.75
N GLY A 17 -5.85 -8.47 -11.05
CA GLY A 17 -4.73 -9.21 -11.63
C GLY A 17 -3.64 -8.31 -12.21
N THR A 18 -3.87 -7.00 -12.29
CA THR A 18 -2.86 -6.02 -12.73
C THR A 18 -2.49 -5.14 -11.54
N GLU A 19 -1.36 -5.43 -10.90
CA GLU A 19 -0.91 -4.70 -9.72
C GLU A 19 -0.62 -3.24 -10.05
N VAL A 20 -0.78 -2.38 -9.04
CA VAL A 20 -0.53 -0.94 -9.13
C VAL A 20 0.51 -0.55 -8.08
N ASN A 21 1.46 0.29 -8.47
CA ASN A 21 2.43 0.84 -7.53
C ASN A 21 1.75 1.85 -6.62
N VAL A 22 1.97 1.74 -5.32
CA VAL A 22 1.40 2.69 -4.34
C VAL A 22 1.93 4.10 -4.57
N ARG A 23 3.23 4.22 -4.88
CA ARG A 23 3.85 5.50 -5.24
C ARG A 23 4.89 5.24 -6.32
N THR A 24 4.83 6.01 -7.40
CA THR A 24 5.78 5.86 -8.51
C THR A 24 7.14 6.50 -8.21
N ALA A 25 7.17 7.51 -7.34
CA ALA A 25 8.40 8.17 -6.92
C ALA A 25 8.83 7.66 -5.55
N VAL A 26 10.14 7.61 -5.30
CA VAL A 26 10.69 7.31 -3.98
C VAL A 26 10.08 8.27 -2.97
N THR A 27 9.40 7.73 -1.96
CA THR A 27 8.72 8.51 -0.93
C THR A 27 9.07 7.93 0.44
N ARG A 28 9.98 8.58 1.14
CA ARG A 28 10.50 8.13 2.42
C ARG A 28 9.61 8.61 3.54
N VAL A 29 9.11 7.66 4.35
CA VAL A 29 8.16 7.95 5.40
C VAL A 29 8.58 7.26 6.71
N ARG A 30 8.11 7.78 7.82
CA ARG A 30 8.33 7.18 9.14
C ARG A 30 7.20 6.28 9.55
N TYR A 31 6.02 6.53 9.03
CA TYR A 31 4.79 5.80 9.37
C TYR A 31 3.91 5.72 8.14
N ALA A 32 3.31 4.58 7.92
CA ALA A 32 2.32 4.40 6.86
C ALA A 32 1.17 3.53 7.37
N LEU A 33 -0.04 3.92 7.01
CA LEU A 33 -1.26 3.17 7.26
C LEU A 33 -1.92 2.86 5.93
N PHE A 34 -2.19 1.58 5.70
CA PHE A 34 -2.87 1.09 4.50
C PHE A 34 -4.24 0.56 4.91
N VAL A 35 -5.29 1.07 4.29
CA VAL A 35 -6.67 0.68 4.62
C VAL A 35 -7.38 0.26 3.34
N ALA A 36 -7.90 -0.97 3.32
CA ALA A 36 -8.80 -1.40 2.25
C ALA A 36 -10.12 -0.66 2.41
N ASP A 37 -10.59 -0.01 1.34
CA ASP A 37 -11.85 0.74 1.38
C ASP A 37 -12.97 -0.18 1.87
N PRO A 38 -13.78 0.26 2.86
CA PRO A 38 -14.89 -0.55 3.37
C PRO A 38 -15.93 -0.91 2.29
N ASP A 39 -16.01 -0.12 1.23
CA ASP A 39 -16.95 -0.35 0.13
C ASP A 39 -16.38 -1.26 -0.96
N ASN A 40 -15.15 -1.78 -0.81
CA ASN A 40 -14.59 -2.72 -1.76
C ASN A 40 -15.47 -3.97 -1.90
N ALA A 41 -15.55 -4.48 -3.12
CA ALA A 41 -16.31 -5.71 -3.39
C ALA A 41 -15.54 -6.97 -2.99
N GLY A 42 -14.21 -6.92 -2.99
CA GLY A 42 -13.36 -8.05 -2.67
C GLY A 42 -12.11 -7.66 -1.93
N ALA A 43 -11.18 -8.60 -1.81
CA ALA A 43 -9.94 -8.40 -1.08
C ALA A 43 -8.89 -7.66 -1.91
N LEU A 44 -8.05 -6.88 -1.24
CA LEU A 44 -6.81 -6.35 -1.78
C LEU A 44 -5.64 -7.22 -1.34
N PHE A 45 -4.55 -7.17 -2.12
CA PHE A 45 -3.31 -7.87 -1.82
C PHE A 45 -2.17 -6.87 -1.87
N LEU A 46 -1.50 -6.66 -0.74
CA LEU A 46 -0.44 -5.66 -0.58
C LEU A 46 0.91 -6.35 -0.44
N GLY A 47 1.89 -5.89 -1.18
CA GLY A 47 3.22 -6.49 -1.13
C GLY A 47 4.25 -5.67 -1.90
N ASN A 48 5.30 -6.37 -2.34
CA ASN A 48 6.39 -5.78 -3.10
C ASN A 48 6.61 -6.57 -4.40
N ASN A 49 6.80 -5.84 -5.48
CA ASN A 49 7.14 -6.43 -6.77
C ASN A 49 8.65 -6.38 -6.96
N VAL A 50 9.33 -7.49 -6.65
CA VAL A 50 10.76 -7.65 -6.93
C VAL A 50 10.96 -8.92 -7.77
N ALA A 51 12.00 -8.92 -8.59
CA ALA A 51 12.23 -10.00 -9.55
C ALA A 51 12.28 -11.39 -8.90
N SER A 52 12.81 -11.50 -7.69
CA SER A 52 12.94 -12.77 -6.98
C SER A 52 11.65 -13.26 -6.34
N LEU A 53 10.68 -12.37 -6.12
CA LEU A 53 9.41 -12.68 -5.45
C LEU A 53 8.21 -12.67 -6.40
N GLY A 54 8.37 -12.05 -7.57
CA GLY A 54 7.32 -11.91 -8.57
C GLY A 54 6.37 -10.75 -8.27
N THR A 55 5.29 -10.70 -9.04
CA THR A 55 4.26 -9.67 -8.90
C THR A 55 3.38 -9.94 -7.68
N VAL A 56 2.80 -8.88 -7.13
CA VAL A 56 1.83 -9.02 -6.04
C VAL A 56 0.55 -9.68 -6.57
N SER A 57 0.08 -10.67 -5.84
CA SER A 57 -1.13 -11.42 -6.18
C SER A 57 -1.76 -11.99 -4.91
N SER A 58 -2.83 -12.75 -5.08
CA SER A 58 -3.49 -13.44 -3.97
C SER A 58 -2.58 -14.43 -3.24
N THR A 59 -1.48 -14.86 -3.86
CA THR A 59 -0.55 -15.83 -3.27
C THR A 59 0.72 -15.18 -2.72
N THR A 60 1.01 -13.93 -3.07
CA THR A 60 2.26 -13.27 -2.69
C THR A 60 2.05 -12.00 -1.86
N GLY A 61 0.81 -11.51 -1.77
CA GLY A 61 0.49 -10.30 -1.01
C GLY A 61 -0.17 -10.61 0.33
N ILE A 62 -0.15 -9.61 1.21
CA ILE A 62 -0.94 -9.64 2.44
C ILE A 62 -2.39 -9.34 2.06
N GLN A 63 -3.31 -10.22 2.42
CA GLN A 63 -4.73 -10.03 2.10
C GLN A 63 -5.38 -9.03 3.05
N LEU A 64 -6.04 -8.03 2.47
CA LEU A 64 -6.83 -7.04 3.18
C LEU A 64 -8.28 -7.13 2.69
N ASN A 65 -9.17 -7.62 3.53
CA ASN A 65 -10.60 -7.61 3.24
C ASN A 65 -11.15 -6.19 3.38
N PRO A 66 -12.34 -5.88 2.82
CA PRO A 66 -12.90 -4.53 2.96
C PRO A 66 -12.90 -4.06 4.41
N GLY A 67 -12.34 -2.87 4.66
CA GLY A 67 -12.21 -2.30 5.98
C GLY A 67 -10.98 -2.73 6.78
N ASP A 68 -10.24 -3.73 6.33
CA ASP A 68 -9.00 -4.15 7.00
C ASP A 68 -7.90 -3.12 6.82
N MET A 69 -6.99 -3.07 7.80
CA MET A 69 -5.87 -2.15 7.76
C MET A 69 -4.59 -2.82 8.23
N VAL A 70 -3.47 -2.28 7.76
CA VAL A 70 -2.14 -2.63 8.24
C VAL A 70 -1.34 -1.35 8.40
N GLU A 71 -0.63 -1.24 9.51
CA GLU A 71 0.25 -0.09 9.75
C GLU A 71 1.70 -0.55 9.85
N ILE A 72 2.60 0.31 9.39
CA ILE A 72 4.04 0.05 9.40
C ILE A 72 4.71 1.28 9.98
N GLN A 73 5.61 1.06 10.92
CA GLN A 73 6.34 2.13 11.58
C GLN A 73 7.84 1.86 11.48
N ALA A 74 8.58 2.89 11.09
CA ALA A 74 10.05 2.81 11.04
C ALA A 74 10.64 3.08 12.43
N ASP A 75 11.72 2.38 12.75
CA ASP A 75 12.45 2.55 14.00
C ASP A 75 13.71 3.37 13.78
N GLY A 76 14.05 4.22 14.76
CA GLY A 76 15.30 4.96 14.76
C GLY A 76 15.47 5.87 13.56
N ALA A 77 16.61 5.75 12.89
CA ALA A 77 16.93 6.56 11.72
C ALA A 77 16.44 5.97 10.40
N ASP A 78 15.90 4.75 10.43
CA ASP A 78 15.43 4.07 9.21
C ASP A 78 14.13 4.69 8.71
N LEU A 79 13.92 4.60 7.40
CA LEU A 79 12.72 5.09 6.74
C LEU A 79 12.14 3.99 5.87
N ILE A 80 10.84 4.09 5.64
CA ILE A 80 10.10 3.21 4.75
C ILE A 80 9.98 3.92 3.40
N ASP A 81 10.20 3.21 2.31
CA ASP A 81 9.98 3.76 0.97
C ASP A 81 8.63 3.25 0.44
N LEU A 82 7.67 4.16 0.29
CA LEU A 82 6.34 3.80 -0.21
C LEU A 82 6.36 3.30 -1.66
N SER A 83 7.37 3.66 -2.46
CA SER A 83 7.46 3.17 -3.84
C SER A 83 7.78 1.68 -3.91
N SER A 84 8.19 1.06 -2.80
CA SER A 84 8.41 -0.38 -2.74
C SER A 84 7.12 -1.18 -2.58
N PHE A 85 5.99 -0.52 -2.32
CA PHE A 85 4.71 -1.20 -2.11
C PHE A 85 3.88 -1.23 -3.39
N TRP A 86 3.26 -2.38 -3.63
CA TRP A 86 2.37 -2.62 -4.75
C TRP A 86 1.09 -3.26 -4.24
N VAL A 87 -0.01 -3.04 -4.93
CA VAL A 87 -1.31 -3.56 -4.54
C VAL A 87 -2.01 -4.17 -5.76
N ASP A 88 -2.64 -5.32 -5.54
CA ASP A 88 -3.54 -5.95 -6.51
C ASP A 88 -4.89 -6.17 -5.82
N SER A 89 -5.90 -6.55 -6.58
CA SER A 89 -7.23 -6.81 -6.05
C SER A 89 -7.85 -8.04 -6.70
N ALA A 90 -8.81 -8.63 -5.98
CA ALA A 90 -9.61 -9.72 -6.51
C ALA A 90 -10.73 -9.21 -7.45
N THR A 91 -11.07 -7.93 -7.37
CA THR A 91 -12.20 -7.32 -8.07
C THR A 91 -11.76 -6.01 -8.72
N ASN A 92 -12.26 -5.76 -9.94
CA ASN A 92 -11.96 -4.51 -10.64
C ASN A 92 -12.52 -3.30 -9.88
N GLY A 93 -11.72 -2.24 -9.78
CA GLY A 93 -12.15 -0.96 -9.23
C GLY A 93 -12.13 -0.85 -7.71
N ASP A 94 -11.57 -1.83 -7.01
CA ASP A 94 -11.40 -1.73 -5.56
C ASP A 94 -10.26 -0.77 -5.22
N ASP A 95 -10.34 -0.14 -4.05
CA ASP A 95 -9.47 0.96 -3.66
C ASP A 95 -8.68 0.66 -2.38
N LEU A 96 -7.44 1.18 -2.33
CA LEU A 96 -6.59 1.22 -1.15
C LEU A 96 -6.40 2.67 -0.73
N HIS A 97 -6.65 2.98 0.53
CA HIS A 97 -6.31 4.27 1.12
C HIS A 97 -4.95 4.17 1.80
N VAL A 98 -4.09 5.14 1.55
CA VAL A 98 -2.76 5.21 2.16
C VAL A 98 -2.62 6.54 2.87
N PHE A 99 -2.24 6.48 4.14
CA PHE A 99 -1.93 7.65 4.95
C PHE A 99 -0.50 7.50 5.45
N TRP A 100 0.29 8.57 5.42
CA TRP A 100 1.66 8.48 5.91
C TRP A 100 2.12 9.77 6.55
N LEU A 101 3.19 9.65 7.34
CA LEU A 101 3.88 10.77 7.97
C LEU A 101 5.29 10.87 7.41
N THR A 102 5.67 12.05 6.95
CA THR A 102 6.98 12.33 6.38
C THR A 102 7.53 13.64 6.93
N GLU A 103 8.84 13.78 6.86
CA GLU A 103 9.51 15.03 7.23
C GLU A 103 9.37 16.09 6.16
#